data_9b406f7be5fbb60a846a6256ee00c7f1
#
_entry.id   9b406f7be5fbb60a846a6256ee00c7f1
#
_cell.length_a   1.000
_cell.length_b   1.000
_cell.length_c   1.000
_cell.angle_alpha   90.00
_cell.angle_beta   90.00
_cell.angle_gamma   90.00
#
_symmetry.space_group_name_H-M   'P 1'
#
loop_
_entity.id
_entity.type
_entity.pdbx_description
1 polymer ?
#
loop_
_entity_poly.entity_id
_entity_poly.type
_entity_poly.pdbx_seq_one_letter_code
_entity_poly.pdbx_strand_id
1 'polypeptide(L)'
;MKIDPRKLGIADTVRLLNATPLGEVVQPHVVYKHLNRAAYKIGDGRKIDLLKYAAWLFHARRDLSATFEPGWTEKNYEAHKDAVNARSRLASESSRDIAAEGWVHAPVNPKRKESCRRSFRAFCDAYFPQTFHLAWSDDHLKVIRKIETAVIDGGLFPMAMPRGSGKTTLCETACLWALLYGHREFIALIGSDEEHAADMLDAIKSELENNDLLEEDFSEVCGPVRALEGIHQRAAGQLYRGARTHIGWTAKEIVLPTIEGSVASSAIIRSRWRARPPSSIRSRSRRPCSPV
;
A
#
# COMPACT_ATOMS: atom_id res chain seq x y z
N MET A 1 -17.09 48.61 29.79
CA MET A 1 -17.60 48.20 28.46
C MET A 1 -19.03 47.66 28.67
N LYS A 2 -20.07 48.34 28.16
CA LYS A 2 -21.45 47.84 28.29
C LYS A 2 -21.60 46.69 27.26
N ILE A 3 -21.75 45.48 27.75
CA ILE A 3 -21.99 44.29 26.93
C ILE A 3 -23.51 44.30 26.59
N ASP A 4 -23.83 44.36 25.29
CA ASP A 4 -25.21 44.23 24.82
C ASP A 4 -25.60 42.74 24.73
N PRO A 5 -26.52 42.25 25.58
CA PRO A 5 -26.91 40.85 25.64
C PRO A 5 -27.61 40.33 24.35
N ARG A 6 -28.01 41.23 23.46
CA ARG A 6 -28.66 40.88 22.20
C ARG A 6 -27.69 40.68 21.03
N LYS A 7 -26.39 41.01 21.24
CA LYS A 7 -25.37 40.98 20.18
C LYS A 7 -24.05 40.37 20.69
N LEU A 8 -24.12 39.21 21.29
CA LEU A 8 -22.96 38.52 21.85
C LEU A 8 -22.26 37.61 20.82
N GLY A 9 -20.94 37.59 20.83
CA GLY A 9 -20.18 36.52 20.16
C GLY A 9 -20.37 35.16 20.86
N ILE A 10 -20.14 34.07 20.17
CA ILE A 10 -20.28 32.71 20.73
C ILE A 10 -19.37 32.56 21.97
N ALA A 11 -18.11 33.02 21.87
CA ALA A 11 -17.17 32.96 22.99
C ALA A 11 -17.64 33.76 24.21
N ASP A 12 -18.24 34.95 24.00
CA ASP A 12 -18.75 35.77 25.06
C ASP A 12 -20.02 35.16 25.67
N THR A 13 -20.87 34.55 24.85
CA THR A 13 -22.06 33.81 25.31
C THR A 13 -21.66 32.65 26.23
N VAL A 14 -20.69 31.84 25.81
CA VAL A 14 -20.15 30.74 26.61
C VAL A 14 -19.52 31.21 27.90
N ARG A 15 -18.74 32.32 27.84
CA ARG A 15 -18.10 32.90 29.01
C ARG A 15 -19.16 33.40 30.05
N LEU A 16 -20.23 34.03 29.56
CA LEU A 16 -21.33 34.51 30.44
C LEU A 16 -22.11 33.36 31.06
N LEU A 17 -22.40 32.30 30.29
CA LEU A 17 -23.11 31.12 30.78
C LEU A 17 -22.27 30.33 31.80
N ASN A 18 -20.98 30.25 31.58
CA ASN A 18 -20.05 29.54 32.48
C ASN A 18 -19.57 30.41 33.66
N ALA A 19 -19.86 31.72 33.68
CA ALA A 19 -19.59 32.61 34.81
C ALA A 19 -20.63 32.48 35.92
N THR A 20 -21.60 31.59 35.83
CA THR A 20 -22.59 31.32 36.86
C THR A 20 -22.01 30.40 37.95
N PRO A 21 -22.59 30.39 39.18
CA PRO A 21 -22.17 29.48 40.25
C PRO A 21 -22.21 28.00 39.91
N LEU A 22 -22.83 27.61 38.76
CA LEU A 22 -22.92 26.24 38.25
C LEU A 22 -21.64 25.77 37.56
N GLY A 23 -20.64 26.66 37.37
CA GLY A 23 -19.39 26.34 36.72
C GLY A 23 -19.49 26.20 35.22
N GLU A 24 -18.71 25.29 34.62
CA GLU A 24 -18.69 25.07 33.18
C GLU A 24 -19.92 24.29 32.71
N VAL A 25 -20.95 25.04 32.27
CA VAL A 25 -22.28 24.51 31.91
C VAL A 25 -22.36 24.20 30.41
N VAL A 26 -21.59 24.94 29.57
CA VAL A 26 -21.70 24.86 28.13
C VAL A 26 -20.36 25.08 27.43
N GLN A 27 -20.09 24.29 26.37
CA GLN A 27 -18.92 24.47 25.52
C GLN A 27 -19.30 25.11 24.18
N PRO A 28 -18.37 25.78 23.45
CA PRO A 28 -18.68 26.48 22.20
C PRO A 28 -19.35 25.61 21.16
N HIS A 29 -18.91 24.36 20.99
CA HIS A 29 -19.47 23.43 20.02
C HIS A 29 -20.93 23.03 20.33
N VAL A 30 -21.32 23.04 21.60
CA VAL A 30 -22.70 22.77 22.03
C VAL A 30 -23.61 23.92 21.63
N VAL A 31 -23.14 25.17 21.80
CA VAL A 31 -23.89 26.36 21.33
C VAL A 31 -24.13 26.31 19.82
N TYR A 32 -23.10 25.93 19.02
CA TYR A 32 -23.28 25.73 17.56
C TYR A 32 -24.34 24.69 17.23
N LYS A 33 -24.34 23.54 17.92
CA LYS A 33 -25.36 22.50 17.73
C LYS A 33 -26.77 23.01 18.06
N HIS A 34 -26.89 23.81 19.12
CA HIS A 34 -28.17 24.38 19.49
C HIS A 34 -28.68 25.40 18.47
N LEU A 35 -27.82 26.30 17.96
CA LEU A 35 -28.16 27.23 16.89
C LEU A 35 -28.64 26.54 15.62
N ASN A 36 -28.02 25.43 15.25
CA ASN A 36 -28.43 24.66 14.10
C ASN A 36 -29.71 23.85 14.29
N ARG A 37 -30.04 23.51 15.54
CA ARG A 37 -31.30 22.85 15.92
C ARG A 37 -32.49 23.78 16.05
N ALA A 38 -32.23 25.06 16.29
CA ALA A 38 -33.29 26.01 16.46
C ALA A 38 -34.07 26.26 15.16
N ALA A 39 -35.39 26.09 15.21
CA ALA A 39 -36.27 26.31 14.05
C ALA A 39 -36.40 27.80 13.66
N TYR A 40 -35.81 28.72 14.44
CA TYR A 40 -35.82 30.16 14.18
C TYR A 40 -34.44 30.77 14.45
N LYS A 41 -34.17 31.93 13.85
CA LYS A 41 -32.88 32.62 14.05
C LYS A 41 -32.75 33.18 15.45
N ILE A 42 -31.82 32.62 16.23
CA ILE A 42 -31.47 33.08 17.60
C ILE A 42 -30.56 34.33 17.56
N GLY A 43 -30.05 34.69 16.38
CA GLY A 43 -29.19 35.85 16.16
C GLY A 43 -29.04 36.14 14.65
N ASP A 44 -28.02 36.94 14.29
CA ASP A 44 -27.72 37.33 12.90
C ASP A 44 -26.74 36.36 12.15
N GLY A 45 -26.44 35.20 12.74
CA GLY A 45 -25.50 34.22 12.24
C GLY A 45 -24.07 34.38 12.74
N ARG A 46 -23.66 35.59 13.17
CA ARG A 46 -22.35 35.85 13.80
C ARG A 46 -22.48 36.25 15.28
N LYS A 47 -23.62 36.79 15.65
CA LYS A 47 -23.93 37.26 17.02
C LYS A 47 -25.19 36.56 17.49
N ILE A 48 -25.21 36.27 18.79
CA ILE A 48 -26.29 35.54 19.48
C ILE A 48 -27.07 36.53 20.33
N ASP A 49 -28.39 36.45 20.25
CA ASP A 49 -29.28 37.07 21.20
C ASP A 49 -29.48 36.13 22.40
N LEU A 50 -28.86 36.47 23.54
CA LEU A 50 -28.86 35.62 24.74
C LEU A 50 -30.29 35.40 25.29
N LEU A 51 -31.19 36.38 25.13
CA LEU A 51 -32.57 36.24 25.59
C LEU A 51 -33.34 35.23 24.73
N LYS A 52 -33.17 35.30 23.41
CA LYS A 52 -33.77 34.33 22.51
C LYS A 52 -33.18 32.93 22.69
N TYR A 53 -31.86 32.84 22.94
CA TYR A 53 -31.21 31.59 23.22
C TYR A 53 -31.68 30.94 24.51
N ALA A 54 -31.83 31.74 25.60
CA ALA A 54 -32.37 31.26 26.87
C ALA A 54 -33.83 30.79 26.74
N ALA A 55 -34.67 31.57 26.02
CA ALA A 55 -36.05 31.17 25.74
C ALA A 55 -36.12 29.87 24.94
N TRP A 56 -35.27 29.73 23.93
CA TRP A 56 -35.18 28.48 23.16
C TRP A 56 -34.73 27.28 24.04
N LEU A 57 -33.73 27.45 24.87
CA LEU A 57 -33.28 26.41 25.82
C LEU A 57 -34.40 25.97 26.76
N PHE A 58 -35.19 26.94 27.25
CA PHE A 58 -36.33 26.65 28.11
C PHE A 58 -37.40 25.84 27.40
N HIS A 59 -37.74 26.22 26.16
CA HIS A 59 -38.67 25.47 25.31
C HIS A 59 -38.12 24.10 24.91
N ALA A 60 -36.88 24.01 24.45
CA ALA A 60 -36.24 22.76 24.08
C ALA A 60 -36.16 21.78 25.24
N ARG A 61 -35.94 22.25 26.47
CA ARG A 61 -35.95 21.43 27.67
C ARG A 61 -37.35 20.95 28.07
N ARG A 62 -38.36 21.72 27.78
CA ARG A 62 -39.76 21.37 28.02
C ARG A 62 -40.28 20.36 27.02
N ASP A 63 -39.89 20.51 25.75
CA ASP A 63 -40.17 19.52 24.67
C ASP A 63 -39.39 18.21 24.88
N LEU A 64 -38.15 18.27 25.36
CA LEU A 64 -37.37 17.08 25.72
C LEU A 64 -37.99 16.29 26.89
N SER A 65 -38.73 16.95 27.79
CA SER A 65 -39.48 16.26 28.86
C SER A 65 -40.77 15.61 28.35
N ALA A 66 -41.30 16.08 27.22
CA ALA A 66 -42.50 15.55 26.57
C ALA A 66 -42.21 14.51 25.46
N THR A 67 -40.98 14.49 24.89
CA THR A 67 -40.55 13.61 23.79
C THR A 67 -39.29 12.83 24.10
N PHE A 68 -38.87 12.74 25.37
CA PHE A 68 -37.85 11.77 25.72
C PHE A 68 -38.51 10.38 25.72
N GLU A 69 -38.78 9.88 24.53
CA GLU A 69 -38.85 8.43 24.37
C GLU A 69 -37.48 7.94 24.86
N PRO A 70 -37.39 7.00 25.83
CA PRO A 70 -36.16 6.34 26.19
C PRO A 70 -35.78 5.35 25.08
N GLY A 71 -35.56 5.87 23.86
CA GLY A 71 -35.26 5.07 22.68
C GLY A 71 -33.82 4.60 22.62
N TRP A 72 -32.93 5.21 23.37
CA TRP A 72 -31.52 4.83 23.42
C TRP A 72 -31.17 4.24 24.77
N THR A 73 -31.59 3.00 25.00
CA THR A 73 -30.99 2.19 26.06
C THR A 73 -29.56 1.86 25.64
N GLU A 74 -28.67 1.65 26.62
CA GLU A 74 -27.28 1.24 26.37
C GLU A 74 -27.20 0.09 25.38
N LYS A 75 -28.15 -0.84 25.44
CA LYS A 75 -28.32 -1.98 24.54
C LYS A 75 -28.64 -1.58 23.09
N ASN A 76 -29.48 -0.53 22.90
CA ASN A 76 -29.78 0.00 21.55
C ASN A 76 -28.64 0.80 20.99
N TYR A 77 -27.82 1.48 21.82
CA TYR A 77 -26.62 2.18 21.40
C TYR A 77 -25.54 1.20 20.94
N GLU A 78 -25.32 0.12 21.67
CA GLU A 78 -24.36 -0.93 21.28
C GLU A 78 -24.81 -1.62 19.97
N ALA A 79 -26.07 -1.99 19.87
CA ALA A 79 -26.60 -2.56 18.63
C ALA A 79 -26.46 -1.62 17.42
N HIS A 80 -26.71 -0.32 17.61
CA HIS A 80 -26.50 0.66 16.54
C HIS A 80 -25.02 0.83 16.20
N LYS A 81 -24.14 0.89 17.19
CA LYS A 81 -22.69 0.96 17.01
C LYS A 81 -22.18 -0.27 16.26
N ASP A 82 -22.66 -1.44 16.60
CA ASP A 82 -22.29 -2.70 15.92
C ASP A 82 -22.80 -2.72 14.48
N ALA A 83 -24.02 -2.25 14.22
CA ALA A 83 -24.56 -2.12 12.87
C ALA A 83 -23.78 -1.11 12.02
N VAL A 84 -23.38 0.02 12.60
CA VAL A 84 -22.52 1.03 11.91
C VAL A 84 -21.14 0.47 11.64
N ASN A 85 -20.55 -0.22 12.60
CA ASN A 85 -19.25 -0.87 12.46
C ASN A 85 -19.29 -1.99 11.41
N ALA A 86 -20.34 -2.81 11.41
CA ALA A 86 -20.55 -3.87 10.41
C ALA A 86 -20.70 -3.27 8.99
N ARG A 87 -21.50 -2.21 8.84
CA ARG A 87 -21.64 -1.51 7.55
C ARG A 87 -20.34 -0.87 7.08
N SER A 88 -19.57 -0.26 8.00
CA SER A 88 -18.26 0.31 7.70
C SER A 88 -17.24 -0.76 7.31
N ARG A 89 -17.28 -1.94 7.95
CA ARG A 89 -16.46 -3.10 7.54
C ARG A 89 -16.79 -3.56 6.13
N LEU A 90 -18.07 -3.82 5.85
CA LEU A 90 -18.51 -4.24 4.51
C LEU A 90 -18.14 -3.23 3.43
N ALA A 91 -18.33 -1.94 3.67
CA ALA A 91 -17.90 -0.89 2.76
C ALA A 91 -16.39 -0.86 2.56
N SER A 92 -15.61 -1.05 3.63
CA SER A 92 -14.15 -1.13 3.56
C SER A 92 -13.66 -2.40 2.85
N GLU A 93 -14.34 -3.53 3.02
CA GLU A 93 -14.03 -4.79 2.34
C GLU A 93 -14.37 -4.71 0.85
N SER A 94 -15.53 -4.16 0.50
CA SER A 94 -15.91 -3.98 -0.91
C SER A 94 -14.97 -3.01 -1.65
N SER A 95 -14.48 -1.98 -1.00
CA SER A 95 -13.50 -1.04 -1.59
C SER A 95 -12.08 -1.61 -1.70
N ARG A 96 -11.82 -2.78 -1.11
CA ARG A 96 -10.53 -3.49 -1.19
C ARG A 96 -10.55 -4.65 -2.16
N ASP A 97 -11.73 -5.04 -2.64
CA ASP A 97 -11.87 -6.14 -3.59
C ASP A 97 -11.68 -5.62 -5.02
N ILE A 98 -10.56 -6.00 -5.60
CA ILE A 98 -10.16 -5.59 -6.95
C ILE A 98 -10.87 -6.37 -8.07
N ALA A 99 -11.70 -7.36 -7.73
CA ALA A 99 -12.39 -8.18 -8.73
C ALA A 99 -13.40 -7.37 -9.58
N ALA A 100 -14.03 -6.36 -8.99
CA ALA A 100 -15.02 -5.52 -9.67
C ALA A 100 -14.40 -4.58 -10.72
N GLU A 101 -13.13 -4.26 -10.58
CA GLU A 101 -12.43 -3.30 -11.44
C GLU A 101 -11.83 -3.95 -12.70
N GLY A 102 -11.90 -5.28 -12.82
CA GLY A 102 -11.43 -6.01 -14.00
C GLY A 102 -9.91 -6.13 -14.14
N TRP A 103 -9.16 -5.86 -13.07
CA TRP A 103 -7.69 -5.95 -13.05
C TRP A 103 -7.15 -7.35 -13.40
N VAL A 104 -7.93 -8.39 -13.19
CA VAL A 104 -7.53 -9.77 -13.48
C VAL A 104 -8.41 -10.34 -14.58
N HIS A 105 -7.80 -10.68 -15.69
CA HIS A 105 -8.46 -11.20 -16.88
C HIS A 105 -7.71 -12.42 -17.46
N ALA A 106 -8.30 -13.07 -18.43
CA ALA A 106 -7.61 -14.14 -19.15
C ALA A 106 -6.46 -13.57 -20.00
N PRO A 107 -5.35 -14.32 -20.22
CA PRO A 107 -4.27 -13.87 -21.07
C PRO A 107 -4.75 -13.42 -22.44
N VAL A 108 -4.32 -12.25 -22.90
CA VAL A 108 -4.68 -11.69 -24.21
C VAL A 108 -4.08 -12.52 -25.32
N ASN A 109 -2.83 -12.98 -25.15
CA ASN A 109 -2.16 -13.84 -26.11
C ASN A 109 -1.62 -15.13 -25.46
N PRO A 110 -2.48 -16.16 -25.29
CA PRO A 110 -2.07 -17.43 -24.69
C PRO A 110 -0.95 -18.14 -25.43
N LYS A 111 -0.87 -17.97 -26.78
CA LYS A 111 0.20 -18.55 -27.59
C LYS A 111 1.55 -17.90 -27.27
N ARG A 112 1.61 -16.58 -27.15
CA ARG A 112 2.79 -15.84 -26.71
C ARG A 112 3.23 -16.31 -25.33
N LYS A 113 2.30 -16.35 -24.38
CA LYS A 113 2.55 -16.85 -23.02
C LYS A 113 3.15 -18.26 -23.04
N GLU A 114 2.56 -19.20 -23.76
CA GLU A 114 3.02 -20.58 -23.78
C GLU A 114 4.37 -20.74 -24.51
N SER A 115 4.61 -20.04 -25.63
CA SER A 115 5.89 -20.12 -26.37
C SER A 115 7.08 -19.61 -25.52
N CYS A 116 6.86 -18.67 -24.63
CA CYS A 116 7.89 -18.10 -23.75
C CYS A 116 8.14 -18.95 -22.49
N ARG A 117 7.30 -19.94 -22.20
CA ARG A 117 7.38 -20.73 -20.96
C ARG A 117 8.74 -21.38 -20.76
N ARG A 118 9.34 -21.94 -21.81
CA ARG A 118 10.62 -22.65 -21.76
C ARG A 118 11.77 -21.93 -22.44
N SER A 119 11.51 -20.79 -23.06
CA SER A 119 12.53 -20.00 -23.74
C SER A 119 12.63 -18.62 -23.14
N PHE A 120 13.69 -18.40 -22.39
CA PHE A 120 14.00 -17.09 -21.83
C PHE A 120 14.27 -16.05 -22.91
N ARG A 121 14.92 -16.48 -24.01
CA ARG A 121 15.10 -15.62 -25.19
C ARG A 121 13.76 -15.11 -25.72
N ALA A 122 12.83 -16.05 -26.00
CA ALA A 122 11.50 -15.66 -26.48
C ALA A 122 10.77 -14.73 -25.53
N PHE A 123 10.95 -14.93 -24.23
CA PHE A 123 10.39 -14.03 -23.20
C PHE A 123 10.98 -12.62 -23.27
N CYS A 124 12.30 -12.49 -23.41
CA CYS A 124 12.94 -11.20 -23.59
C CYS A 124 12.44 -10.48 -24.85
N ASP A 125 12.39 -11.19 -25.99
CA ASP A 125 11.98 -10.63 -27.27
C ASP A 125 10.49 -10.24 -27.27
N ALA A 126 9.62 -10.99 -26.59
CA ALA A 126 8.17 -10.81 -26.59
C ALA A 126 7.68 -9.76 -25.61
N TYR A 127 8.26 -9.68 -24.41
CA TYR A 127 7.77 -8.82 -23.32
C TYR A 127 8.65 -7.59 -23.05
N PHE A 128 9.88 -7.58 -23.59
CA PHE A 128 10.83 -6.49 -23.39
C PHE A 128 11.44 -5.99 -24.73
N PRO A 129 10.62 -5.77 -25.79
CA PRO A 129 11.14 -5.40 -27.11
C PRO A 129 11.88 -4.06 -27.12
N GLN A 130 11.54 -3.14 -26.23
CA GLN A 130 12.22 -1.85 -26.11
C GLN A 130 13.58 -1.98 -25.44
N THR A 131 13.71 -2.89 -24.48
CA THR A 131 14.95 -3.14 -23.73
C THR A 131 15.94 -3.96 -24.57
N PHE A 132 15.45 -5.01 -25.25
CA PHE A 132 16.26 -5.94 -26.05
C PHE A 132 16.06 -5.71 -27.55
N HIS A 133 16.09 -4.44 -27.98
CA HIS A 133 15.89 -4.07 -29.40
C HIS A 133 17.08 -4.36 -30.31
N LEU A 134 18.27 -4.61 -29.74
CA LEU A 134 19.48 -4.92 -30.50
C LEU A 134 19.58 -6.42 -30.77
N ALA A 135 20.20 -6.78 -31.90
CA ALA A 135 20.47 -8.18 -32.22
C ALA A 135 21.34 -8.84 -31.13
N TRP A 136 20.98 -10.08 -30.79
CA TRP A 136 21.72 -10.87 -29.82
C TRP A 136 23.09 -11.28 -30.36
N SER A 137 24.16 -10.93 -29.63
CA SER A 137 25.48 -11.47 -29.93
C SER A 137 25.62 -12.93 -29.49
N ASP A 138 26.60 -13.65 -30.02
CA ASP A 138 26.87 -15.04 -29.62
C ASP A 138 27.11 -15.20 -28.12
N ASP A 139 27.70 -14.20 -27.47
CA ASP A 139 27.94 -14.23 -26.02
C ASP A 139 26.65 -14.05 -25.24
N HIS A 140 25.73 -13.18 -25.69
CA HIS A 140 24.40 -13.09 -25.10
C HIS A 140 23.64 -14.41 -25.24
N LEU A 141 23.68 -15.03 -26.39
CA LEU A 141 23.02 -16.34 -26.62
C LEU A 141 23.57 -17.45 -25.71
N LYS A 142 24.89 -17.45 -25.45
CA LYS A 142 25.51 -18.38 -24.49
C LYS A 142 25.02 -18.13 -23.07
N VAL A 143 24.93 -16.86 -22.67
CA VAL A 143 24.44 -16.44 -21.33
C VAL A 143 22.98 -16.80 -21.18
N ILE A 144 22.13 -16.49 -22.15
CA ILE A 144 20.71 -16.84 -22.16
C ILE A 144 20.51 -18.34 -21.93
N ARG A 145 21.22 -19.20 -22.65
CA ARG A 145 21.15 -20.66 -22.45
C ARG A 145 21.57 -21.07 -21.03
N LYS A 146 22.58 -20.43 -20.45
CA LYS A 146 22.99 -20.69 -19.05
C LYS A 146 21.92 -20.27 -18.07
N ILE A 147 21.26 -19.13 -18.31
CA ILE A 147 20.13 -18.66 -17.49
C ILE A 147 18.98 -19.66 -17.58
N GLU A 148 18.60 -20.10 -18.78
CA GLU A 148 17.56 -21.12 -18.99
C GLU A 148 17.86 -22.40 -18.19
N THR A 149 19.08 -22.92 -18.30
CA THR A 149 19.53 -24.08 -17.52
C THR A 149 19.48 -23.81 -16.02
N ALA A 150 20.00 -22.66 -15.57
CA ALA A 150 20.01 -22.31 -14.14
C ALA A 150 18.59 -22.18 -13.56
N VAL A 151 17.66 -21.61 -14.33
CA VAL A 151 16.28 -21.41 -13.90
C VAL A 151 15.47 -22.71 -13.96
N ILE A 152 15.66 -23.56 -14.97
CA ILE A 152 14.86 -24.78 -15.13
C ILE A 152 15.49 -25.96 -14.36
N ASP A 153 16.78 -26.21 -14.56
CA ASP A 153 17.46 -27.40 -14.03
C ASP A 153 18.21 -27.10 -12.72
N GLY A 154 18.58 -25.84 -12.49
CA GLY A 154 19.44 -25.44 -11.37
C GLY A 154 20.92 -25.43 -11.75
N GLY A 155 21.76 -25.06 -10.76
CA GLY A 155 23.20 -25.02 -10.92
C GLY A 155 23.83 -23.68 -10.54
N LEU A 156 25.18 -23.63 -10.56
CA LEU A 156 25.97 -22.43 -10.29
C LEU A 156 26.67 -22.01 -11.57
N PHE A 157 26.37 -20.83 -12.05
CA PHE A 157 26.91 -20.32 -13.32
C PHE A 157 27.56 -18.95 -13.11
N PRO A 158 28.91 -18.88 -13.06
CA PRO A 158 29.58 -17.59 -13.08
C PRO A 158 29.40 -16.92 -14.43
N MET A 159 29.06 -15.62 -14.41
CA MET A 159 28.78 -14.83 -15.59
C MET A 159 29.75 -13.66 -15.68
N ALA A 160 30.66 -13.70 -16.63
CA ALA A 160 31.59 -12.61 -16.92
C ALA A 160 31.27 -12.03 -18.29
N MET A 161 30.86 -10.78 -18.33
CA MET A 161 30.57 -10.04 -19.56
C MET A 161 31.15 -8.62 -19.44
N PRO A 162 31.47 -7.95 -20.55
CA PRO A 162 31.94 -6.57 -20.54
C PRO A 162 30.99 -5.61 -19.79
N ARG A 163 31.51 -4.49 -19.33
CA ARG A 163 30.69 -3.44 -18.74
C ARG A 163 29.77 -2.86 -19.83
N GLY A 164 28.50 -2.57 -19.48
CA GLY A 164 27.52 -2.05 -20.43
C GLY A 164 26.84 -3.11 -21.32
N SER A 165 27.10 -4.43 -21.11
CA SER A 165 26.48 -5.50 -21.88
C SER A 165 25.10 -5.93 -21.39
N GLY A 166 24.42 -5.18 -20.53
CA GLY A 166 23.08 -5.51 -20.05
C GLY A 166 22.97 -6.69 -19.07
N LYS A 167 24.07 -7.09 -18.40
CA LYS A 167 24.07 -8.23 -17.45
C LYS A 167 23.02 -8.14 -16.38
N THR A 168 22.92 -6.98 -15.73
CA THR A 168 21.96 -6.74 -14.63
C THR A 168 20.53 -6.87 -15.15
N THR A 169 20.24 -6.21 -16.26
CA THR A 169 18.93 -6.26 -16.92
C THR A 169 18.54 -7.70 -17.33
N LEU A 170 19.47 -8.48 -17.86
CA LEU A 170 19.23 -9.90 -18.15
C LEU A 170 18.90 -10.70 -16.88
N CYS A 171 19.61 -10.44 -15.77
CA CYS A 171 19.34 -11.12 -14.51
C CYS A 171 17.98 -10.72 -13.92
N GLU A 172 17.64 -9.44 -13.94
CA GLU A 172 16.34 -8.92 -13.49
C GLU A 172 15.18 -9.51 -14.31
N THR A 173 15.32 -9.51 -15.64
CA THR A 173 14.34 -10.13 -16.55
C THR A 173 14.23 -11.65 -16.32
N ALA A 174 15.36 -12.33 -16.03
CA ALA A 174 15.35 -13.75 -15.70
C ALA A 174 14.63 -14.06 -14.39
N CYS A 175 14.72 -13.16 -13.40
CA CYS A 175 13.95 -13.27 -12.16
C CYS A 175 12.43 -13.16 -12.43
N LEU A 176 12.02 -12.21 -13.27
CA LEU A 176 10.62 -12.08 -13.68
C LEU A 176 10.14 -13.34 -14.41
N TRP A 177 10.92 -13.83 -15.38
CA TRP A 177 10.59 -15.05 -16.09
C TRP A 177 10.44 -16.26 -15.18
N ALA A 178 11.38 -16.43 -14.25
CA ALA A 178 11.35 -17.54 -13.30
C ALA A 178 10.13 -17.53 -12.39
N LEU A 179 9.69 -16.37 -11.94
CA LEU A 179 8.53 -16.22 -11.06
C LEU A 179 7.21 -16.31 -11.80
N LEU A 180 7.06 -15.58 -12.91
CA LEU A 180 5.79 -15.49 -13.65
C LEU A 180 5.37 -16.85 -14.23
N TYR A 181 6.32 -17.69 -14.57
CA TYR A 181 6.04 -19.07 -15.04
C TYR A 181 6.09 -20.13 -13.92
N GLY A 182 6.35 -19.72 -12.68
CA GLY A 182 6.41 -20.63 -11.55
C GLY A 182 7.61 -21.59 -11.58
N HIS A 183 8.67 -21.27 -12.33
CA HIS A 183 9.90 -22.09 -12.36
C HIS A 183 10.61 -22.06 -11.01
N ARG A 184 10.52 -20.94 -10.29
CA ARG A 184 11.06 -20.75 -8.95
C ARG A 184 10.06 -19.96 -8.09
N GLU A 185 9.87 -20.40 -6.86
CA GLU A 185 8.97 -19.76 -5.89
C GLU A 185 9.69 -18.73 -5.03
N PHE A 186 11.01 -18.82 -4.93
CA PHE A 186 11.82 -17.92 -4.12
C PHE A 186 13.09 -17.50 -4.84
N ILE A 187 13.33 -16.18 -4.88
CA ILE A 187 14.53 -15.57 -5.46
C ILE A 187 15.16 -14.64 -4.43
N ALA A 188 16.46 -14.81 -4.20
CA ALA A 188 17.26 -13.90 -3.40
C ALA A 188 18.18 -13.07 -4.30
N LEU A 189 17.96 -11.75 -4.33
CA LEU A 189 18.83 -10.78 -4.99
C LEU A 189 19.91 -10.33 -4.00
N ILE A 190 21.17 -10.52 -4.34
CA ILE A 190 22.30 -10.14 -3.48
C ILE A 190 23.11 -9.06 -4.20
N GLY A 191 23.00 -7.83 -3.72
CA GLY A 191 23.76 -6.69 -4.23
C GLY A 191 25.15 -6.58 -3.58
N SER A 192 26.01 -5.74 -4.18
CA SER A 192 27.30 -5.35 -3.59
C SER A 192 27.15 -4.57 -2.28
N ASP A 193 26.08 -3.80 -2.20
CA ASP A 193 25.66 -2.98 -1.07
C ASP A 193 24.10 -2.97 -0.98
N GLU A 194 23.56 -2.29 0.04
CA GLU A 194 22.14 -2.26 0.30
C GLU A 194 21.37 -1.49 -0.78
N GLU A 195 21.93 -0.39 -1.27
CA GLU A 195 21.34 0.48 -2.29
C GLU A 195 21.22 -0.28 -3.61
N HIS A 196 22.31 -0.91 -4.07
CA HIS A 196 22.29 -1.70 -5.30
C HIS A 196 21.32 -2.90 -5.23
N ALA A 197 21.18 -3.54 -4.07
CA ALA A 197 20.21 -4.62 -3.89
C ALA A 197 18.76 -4.10 -3.95
N ALA A 198 18.51 -2.88 -3.44
CA ALA A 198 17.21 -2.23 -3.53
C ALA A 198 16.90 -1.80 -4.97
N ASP A 199 17.86 -1.20 -5.68
CA ASP A 199 17.70 -0.78 -7.08
C ASP A 199 17.29 -1.93 -8.00
N MET A 200 17.93 -3.10 -7.85
CA MET A 200 17.54 -4.29 -8.62
C MET A 200 16.10 -4.72 -8.33
N LEU A 201 15.66 -4.63 -7.06
CA LEU A 201 14.28 -4.96 -6.70
C LEU A 201 13.29 -3.94 -7.23
N ASP A 202 13.65 -2.66 -7.21
CA ASP A 202 12.79 -1.57 -7.70
C ASP A 202 12.69 -1.60 -9.24
N ALA A 203 13.74 -2.03 -9.96
CA ALA A 203 13.65 -2.29 -11.38
C ALA A 203 12.62 -3.39 -11.71
N ILE A 204 12.63 -4.50 -10.95
CA ILE A 204 11.65 -5.58 -11.10
C ILE A 204 10.22 -5.11 -10.78
N LYS A 205 10.04 -4.29 -9.74
CA LYS A 205 8.73 -3.70 -9.40
C LYS A 205 8.21 -2.81 -10.52
N SER A 206 9.09 -1.96 -11.07
CA SER A 206 8.74 -1.05 -12.15
C SER A 206 8.20 -1.81 -13.37
N GLU A 207 8.78 -2.96 -13.69
CA GLU A 207 8.29 -3.80 -14.80
C GLU A 207 6.92 -4.41 -14.47
N LEU A 208 6.69 -4.89 -13.26
CA LEU A 208 5.38 -5.43 -12.84
C LEU A 208 4.29 -4.36 -12.80
N GLU A 209 4.64 -3.12 -12.49
CA GLU A 209 3.72 -1.98 -12.41
C GLU A 209 3.40 -1.39 -13.79
N ASN A 210 4.40 -1.30 -14.69
CA ASN A 210 4.30 -0.45 -15.87
C ASN A 210 4.38 -1.18 -17.22
N ASN A 211 4.81 -2.45 -17.26
CA ASN A 211 4.94 -3.18 -18.51
C ASN A 211 3.59 -3.73 -18.98
N ASP A 212 3.02 -3.11 -20.00
CA ASP A 212 1.69 -3.48 -20.53
C ASP A 212 1.66 -4.87 -21.16
N LEU A 213 2.76 -5.30 -21.81
CA LEU A 213 2.84 -6.63 -22.41
C LEU A 213 2.83 -7.74 -21.34
N LEU A 214 3.42 -7.48 -20.17
CA LEU A 214 3.32 -8.39 -19.03
C LEU A 214 1.91 -8.42 -18.47
N GLU A 215 1.27 -7.26 -18.36
CA GLU A 215 -0.10 -7.16 -17.85
C GLU A 215 -1.09 -7.92 -18.75
N GLU A 216 -0.98 -7.78 -20.07
CA GLU A 216 -1.84 -8.49 -21.04
C GLU A 216 -1.89 -10.01 -20.82
N ASP A 217 -0.77 -10.65 -20.49
CA ASP A 217 -0.70 -12.09 -20.37
C ASP A 217 -0.56 -12.63 -18.94
N PHE A 218 -0.14 -11.77 -17.98
CA PHE A 218 0.03 -12.12 -16.57
C PHE A 218 -0.78 -11.19 -15.66
N SER A 219 -1.99 -10.87 -16.07
CA SER A 219 -2.89 -9.99 -15.30
C SER A 219 -3.15 -10.51 -13.89
N GLU A 220 -3.08 -11.82 -13.66
CA GLU A 220 -3.19 -12.46 -12.35
C GLU A 220 -2.07 -12.04 -11.37
N VAL A 221 -0.95 -11.54 -11.90
CA VAL A 221 0.15 -10.99 -11.10
C VAL A 221 0.17 -9.46 -11.18
N CYS A 222 0.18 -8.91 -12.40
CA CYS A 222 0.32 -7.47 -12.64
C CYS A 222 -0.93 -6.69 -12.21
N GLY A 223 -2.14 -7.24 -12.39
CA GLY A 223 -3.39 -6.58 -12.02
C GLY A 223 -3.46 -6.19 -10.54
N PRO A 224 -3.27 -7.10 -9.58
CA PRO A 224 -3.22 -6.76 -8.16
C PRO A 224 -2.10 -5.78 -7.79
N VAL A 225 -0.97 -5.82 -8.49
CA VAL A 225 0.13 -4.87 -8.30
C VAL A 225 -0.28 -3.48 -8.77
N ARG A 226 -0.84 -3.34 -9.96
CA ARG A 226 -1.34 -2.08 -10.52
C ARG A 226 -2.48 -1.49 -9.71
N ALA A 227 -3.34 -2.33 -9.16
CA ALA A 227 -4.43 -1.90 -8.27
C ALA A 227 -3.94 -1.25 -6.96
N LEU A 228 -2.64 -1.37 -6.62
CA LEU A 228 -2.04 -0.62 -5.52
C LEU A 228 -1.92 0.88 -5.85
N GLU A 229 -1.88 1.27 -7.13
CA GLU A 229 -1.71 2.66 -7.59
C GLU A 229 -0.54 3.38 -6.88
N GLY A 230 0.58 2.67 -6.68
CA GLY A 230 1.75 3.18 -5.97
C GLY A 230 1.59 3.32 -4.45
N ILE A 231 0.43 2.97 -3.88
CA ILE A 231 0.17 3.06 -2.44
C ILE A 231 0.43 1.70 -1.79
N HIS A 232 1.66 1.47 -1.33
CA HIS A 232 2.09 0.20 -0.72
C HIS A 232 1.20 -0.28 0.45
N GLN A 233 0.58 0.64 1.18
CA GLN A 233 -0.32 0.33 2.30
C GLN A 233 -1.59 -0.40 1.85
N ARG A 234 -2.01 -0.25 0.59
CA ARG A 234 -3.16 -0.97 0.03
C ARG A 234 -2.93 -2.47 -0.09
N ALA A 235 -1.66 -2.92 -0.15
CA ALA A 235 -1.28 -4.32 -0.15
C ALA A 235 -1.82 -5.05 1.10
N ALA A 236 -1.77 -4.38 2.26
CA ALA A 236 -2.28 -4.92 3.51
C ALA A 236 -3.83 -4.97 3.49
N GLY A 237 -4.38 -6.12 3.13
CA GLY A 237 -5.82 -6.37 3.14
C GLY A 237 -6.50 -6.26 1.77
N GLN A 238 -5.75 -6.21 0.67
CA GLN A 238 -6.29 -6.35 -0.68
C GLN A 238 -7.02 -7.69 -0.81
N LEU A 239 -8.20 -7.65 -1.44
CA LEU A 239 -9.05 -8.80 -1.69
C LEU A 239 -9.21 -9.03 -3.20
N TYR A 240 -9.39 -10.27 -3.57
CA TYR A 240 -9.85 -10.68 -4.89
C TYR A 240 -10.94 -11.74 -4.74
N ARG A 241 -12.18 -11.43 -5.17
CA ARG A 241 -13.38 -12.28 -5.00
C ARG A 241 -13.59 -12.68 -3.53
N GLY A 242 -13.40 -11.74 -2.62
CA GLY A 242 -13.56 -11.95 -1.18
C GLY A 242 -12.39 -12.68 -0.48
N ALA A 243 -11.43 -13.24 -1.23
CA ALA A 243 -10.23 -13.86 -0.69
C ALA A 243 -9.06 -12.86 -0.61
N ARG A 244 -8.21 -12.97 0.42
CA ARG A 244 -7.01 -12.12 0.53
C ARG A 244 -5.98 -12.49 -0.51
N THR A 245 -5.42 -11.49 -1.19
CA THR A 245 -4.34 -11.70 -2.17
C THR A 245 -2.98 -11.94 -1.52
N HIS A 246 -2.82 -11.64 -0.24
CA HIS A 246 -1.55 -11.76 0.50
C HIS A 246 -0.35 -11.08 -0.19
N ILE A 247 -0.61 -10.14 -1.09
CA ILE A 247 0.45 -9.39 -1.76
C ILE A 247 1.32 -8.64 -0.74
N GLY A 248 2.64 -8.76 -0.88
CA GLY A 248 3.63 -8.05 -0.09
C GLY A 248 4.44 -7.10 -0.98
N TRP A 249 4.42 -5.80 -0.68
CA TRP A 249 5.08 -4.78 -1.49
C TRP A 249 5.89 -3.85 -0.60
N THR A 250 7.13 -4.24 -0.31
CA THR A 250 8.02 -3.50 0.60
C THR A 250 9.33 -3.12 -0.08
N ALA A 251 10.10 -2.22 0.51
CA ALA A 251 11.41 -1.83 -0.03
C ALA A 251 12.42 -2.97 -0.19
N LYS A 252 12.25 -4.07 0.55
CA LYS A 252 13.22 -5.19 0.57
C LYS A 252 12.64 -6.52 0.10
N GLU A 253 11.34 -6.57 -0.17
CA GLU A 253 10.66 -7.83 -0.49
C GLU A 253 9.43 -7.58 -1.34
N ILE A 254 9.23 -8.44 -2.32
CA ILE A 254 7.99 -8.59 -3.09
C ILE A 254 7.44 -9.98 -2.78
N VAL A 255 6.15 -10.05 -2.40
CA VAL A 255 5.38 -11.29 -2.38
C VAL A 255 4.31 -11.16 -3.44
N LEU A 256 4.33 -12.04 -4.44
CA LEU A 256 3.34 -12.02 -5.50
C LEU A 256 1.95 -12.42 -4.99
N PRO A 257 0.88 -11.89 -5.59
CA PRO A 257 -0.48 -12.13 -5.13
C PRO A 257 -0.85 -13.61 -5.21
N THR A 258 -1.60 -14.07 -4.21
CA THR A 258 -2.21 -15.41 -4.19
C THR A 258 -3.55 -15.33 -4.92
N ILE A 259 -3.59 -15.80 -6.16
CA ILE A 259 -4.81 -15.88 -6.96
C ILE A 259 -4.98 -17.32 -7.42
N GLU A 260 -6.19 -17.84 -7.30
CA GLU A 260 -6.53 -19.19 -7.72
C GLU A 260 -6.26 -19.37 -9.23
N GLY A 261 -5.52 -20.41 -9.58
CA GLY A 261 -5.10 -20.70 -10.95
C GLY A 261 -3.80 -20.02 -11.40
N SER A 262 -3.21 -19.11 -10.63
CA SER A 262 -1.92 -18.53 -10.93
C SER A 262 -0.78 -19.45 -10.50
N VAL A 263 0.14 -19.74 -11.45
CA VAL A 263 1.35 -20.53 -11.17
C VAL A 263 2.40 -19.75 -10.36
N ALA A 264 2.31 -18.43 -10.37
CA ALA A 264 3.21 -17.52 -9.65
C ALA A 264 2.70 -17.18 -8.22
N SER A 265 1.64 -17.85 -7.79
CA SER A 265 0.97 -17.57 -6.49
C SER A 265 1.96 -17.62 -5.34
N SER A 266 1.98 -16.57 -4.51
CA SER A 266 2.83 -16.45 -3.31
C SER A 266 4.34 -16.55 -3.56
N ALA A 267 4.82 -16.42 -4.80
CA ALA A 267 6.25 -16.40 -5.09
C ALA A 267 6.91 -15.14 -4.49
N ILE A 268 8.14 -15.26 -4.03
CA ILE A 268 8.83 -14.23 -3.24
C ILE A 268 10.12 -13.82 -3.90
N ILE A 269 10.34 -12.50 -4.04
CA ILE A 269 11.66 -11.91 -4.29
C ILE A 269 12.09 -11.13 -3.07
N ARG A 270 13.30 -11.38 -2.60
CA ARG A 270 13.87 -10.65 -1.47
C ARG A 270 15.25 -10.11 -1.82
N SER A 271 15.44 -8.80 -1.64
CA SER A 271 16.76 -8.19 -1.72
C SER A 271 17.51 -8.36 -0.40
N ARG A 272 18.78 -8.71 -0.48
CA ARG A 272 19.66 -8.82 0.68
C ARG A 272 21.02 -8.22 0.38
N TRP A 273 21.58 -7.60 1.41
CA TRP A 273 22.94 -7.18 1.44
C TRP A 273 23.63 -7.82 2.65
N ARG A 274 24.89 -8.24 2.46
CA ARG A 274 25.71 -8.80 3.55
C ARG A 274 26.82 -7.81 3.85
N ALA A 275 26.73 -7.09 4.98
CA ALA A 275 27.85 -6.31 5.47
C ALA A 275 29.11 -7.19 5.53
N ARG A 276 30.19 -6.77 4.89
CA ARG A 276 31.49 -7.39 5.16
C ARG A 276 31.78 -7.17 6.64
N PRO A 277 32.11 -8.22 7.41
CA PRO A 277 32.61 -8.00 8.77
C PRO A 277 33.82 -7.07 8.66
N PRO A 278 33.98 -6.09 9.55
CA PRO A 278 35.13 -5.22 9.54
C PRO A 278 36.39 -6.13 9.54
N SER A 279 37.23 -5.96 8.54
CA SER A 279 38.49 -6.66 8.47
C SER A 279 39.23 -6.34 9.76
N SER A 280 39.39 -7.32 10.66
CA SER A 280 40.27 -7.20 11.81
C SER A 280 41.65 -6.93 11.22
N ILE A 281 42.07 -5.69 11.22
CA ILE A 281 43.43 -5.29 10.99
C ILE A 281 44.19 -5.93 12.13
N ARG A 282 44.76 -7.12 11.92
CA ARG A 282 45.76 -7.67 12.80
C ARG A 282 46.92 -6.67 12.79
N SER A 283 46.98 -5.84 13.82
CA SER A 283 48.15 -5.08 14.16
C SER A 283 49.28 -6.11 14.35
N ARG A 284 50.15 -6.23 13.34
CA ARG A 284 51.41 -6.89 13.51
C ARG A 284 52.16 -6.09 14.57
N SER A 285 52.16 -6.61 15.79
CA SER A 285 53.07 -6.18 16.84
C SER A 285 54.49 -6.30 16.28
N ARG A 286 55.15 -5.18 16.03
CA ARG A 286 56.60 -5.11 15.79
C ARG A 286 57.26 -5.68 17.05
N ARG A 287 57.93 -6.82 16.91
CA ARG A 287 58.83 -7.29 17.98
C ARG A 287 59.97 -6.25 18.08
N PRO A 288 60.34 -5.83 19.28
CA PRO A 288 61.48 -4.99 19.44
C PRO A 288 62.73 -5.80 19.09
N CYS A 289 63.63 -5.23 18.24
CA CYS A 289 64.97 -5.73 18.04
C CYS A 289 65.74 -5.55 19.36
N SER A 290 66.26 -6.66 19.90
CA SER A 290 67.23 -6.63 20.98
C SER A 290 68.59 -6.15 20.43
N PRO A 291 69.27 -5.22 21.11
CA PRO A 291 70.68 -4.86 20.75
C PRO A 291 71.63 -5.95 21.30
N VAL A 292 72.61 -6.32 20.44
CA VAL A 292 73.88 -6.99 20.87
C VAL A 292 74.96 -5.92 20.76
#